data_fe07f6dd40e486fcfb88526730b5f6cb
#
_entry.id   fe07f6dd40e486fcfb88526730b5f6cb
#
_cell.length_a   1.000
_cell.length_b   1.000
_cell.length_c   1.000
_cell.angle_alpha   90.00
_cell.angle_beta   90.00
_cell.angle_gamma   90.00
#
_symmetry.space_group_name_H-M   'P 1'
#
loop_
_entity.id
_entity.type
_entity.pdbx_description
1 polymer ?
#
loop_
_entity_poly.entity_id
_entity_poly.type
_entity_poly.pdbx_seq_one_letter_code
_entity_poly.pdbx_strand_id
1 'polypeptide(L)'
;SRVENGKRMPSESLLIKLAETYGLDSNLLVLQLVSDKSLEISEQYPDHTIEALKVAQEKARLGERYISFFMNSFISRPIGLESRRYIGNKTKLTDWIMETIRRECPDAHSFCDIFAGTGAVAGKAIPYYDQVIFNDLLCANRVIYQGFFEKGEWNRDKLCTILDEYNHTDYNSLEDNYFSINFGGKYFDYGVSKLIGYVRQNIEDRRGELTDKEYNILLSTLIYNMDRIANTVGHF
;
A
#
# COMPACT_ATOMS: atom_id res chain seq x y z
N SER A 1 -31.91 6.07 -11.90
CA SER A 1 -30.65 5.29 -11.74
C SER A 1 -30.65 4.48 -10.45
N ARG A 2 -29.66 3.59 -10.24
CA ARG A 2 -29.55 2.82 -8.97
C ARG A 2 -29.25 3.71 -7.76
N VAL A 3 -28.67 4.87 -7.98
CA VAL A 3 -28.39 5.90 -6.95
C VAL A 3 -29.68 6.61 -6.54
N GLU A 4 -30.53 7.01 -7.49
CA GLU A 4 -31.82 7.65 -7.23
C GLU A 4 -32.78 6.78 -6.44
N ASN A 5 -32.67 5.47 -6.58
CA ASN A 5 -33.51 4.51 -5.88
C ASN A 5 -32.88 4.03 -4.55
N GLY A 6 -31.84 4.67 -4.03
CA GLY A 6 -31.16 4.33 -2.78
C GLY A 6 -30.44 2.98 -2.77
N LYS A 7 -30.29 2.33 -3.95
CA LYS A 7 -29.64 1.00 -4.06
C LYS A 7 -28.11 1.06 -4.15
N ARG A 8 -27.54 2.24 -4.28
CA ARG A 8 -26.09 2.46 -4.33
C ARG A 8 -25.75 3.87 -3.86
N MET A 9 -24.78 4.01 -2.98
CA MET A 9 -24.26 5.31 -2.59
C MET A 9 -23.59 6.02 -3.78
N PRO A 10 -23.78 7.34 -3.93
CA PRO A 10 -23.13 8.11 -4.97
C PRO A 10 -21.62 8.18 -4.74
N SER A 11 -20.84 8.32 -5.81
CA SER A 11 -19.42 8.64 -5.68
C SER A 11 -19.23 10.13 -5.41
N GLU A 12 -18.11 10.50 -4.78
CA GLU A 12 -17.74 11.91 -4.53
C GLU A 12 -17.79 12.75 -5.83
N SER A 13 -17.24 12.20 -6.92
CA SER A 13 -17.26 12.88 -8.23
C SER A 13 -18.66 13.12 -8.79
N LEU A 14 -19.60 12.24 -8.49
CA LEU A 14 -21.01 12.43 -8.88
C LEU A 14 -21.67 13.52 -8.03
N LEU A 15 -21.37 13.56 -6.73
CA LEU A 15 -21.90 14.60 -5.83
C LEU A 15 -21.39 15.98 -6.21
N ILE A 16 -20.11 16.12 -6.56
CA ILE A 16 -19.54 17.41 -7.03
C ILE A 16 -20.25 17.87 -8.30
N LYS A 17 -20.45 16.99 -9.27
CA LYS A 17 -21.19 17.33 -10.51
C LYS A 17 -22.65 17.73 -10.24
N LEU A 18 -23.32 17.06 -9.31
CA LEU A 18 -24.68 17.40 -8.91
C LEU A 18 -24.70 18.76 -8.20
N ALA A 19 -23.75 19.03 -7.32
CA ALA A 19 -23.63 20.32 -6.65
C ALA A 19 -23.45 21.47 -7.67
N GLU A 20 -22.56 21.31 -8.63
CA GLU A 20 -22.37 22.30 -9.73
C GLU A 20 -23.63 22.51 -10.56
N THR A 21 -24.34 21.41 -10.88
CA THR A 21 -25.55 21.46 -11.72
C THR A 21 -26.70 22.16 -11.03
N TYR A 22 -26.86 21.97 -9.72
CA TYR A 22 -28.00 22.49 -8.95
C TYR A 22 -27.66 23.69 -8.06
N GLY A 23 -26.42 24.21 -8.13
CA GLY A 23 -25.96 25.36 -7.32
C GLY A 23 -25.90 25.06 -5.82
N LEU A 24 -25.59 23.82 -5.44
CA LEU A 24 -25.50 23.38 -4.07
C LEU A 24 -24.04 23.41 -3.57
N ASP A 25 -23.86 23.49 -2.24
CA ASP A 25 -22.52 23.38 -1.64
C ASP A 25 -22.01 21.97 -1.75
N SER A 26 -20.98 21.76 -2.56
CA SER A 26 -20.34 20.46 -2.77
C SER A 26 -19.74 19.88 -1.49
N ASN A 27 -19.20 20.74 -0.60
CA ASN A 27 -18.60 20.30 0.66
C ASN A 27 -19.67 19.74 1.60
N LEU A 28 -20.85 20.36 1.63
CA LEU A 28 -21.97 19.88 2.46
C LEU A 28 -22.45 18.49 2.00
N LEU A 29 -22.56 18.27 0.69
CA LEU A 29 -22.95 16.97 0.13
C LEU A 29 -21.91 15.88 0.37
N VAL A 30 -20.63 16.22 0.27
CA VAL A 30 -19.54 15.28 0.57
C VAL A 30 -19.51 14.94 2.08
N LEU A 31 -19.70 15.92 2.96
CA LEU A 31 -19.81 15.70 4.41
C LEU A 31 -20.98 14.78 4.74
N GLN A 32 -22.13 14.97 4.10
CA GLN A 32 -23.27 14.07 4.30
C GLN A 32 -22.95 12.63 3.86
N LEU A 33 -22.33 12.44 2.71
CA LEU A 33 -21.89 11.12 2.23
C LEU A 33 -20.92 10.44 3.21
N VAL A 34 -19.96 11.20 3.75
CA VAL A 34 -18.98 10.67 4.73
C VAL A 34 -19.70 10.29 6.02
N SER A 35 -20.66 11.09 6.47
CA SER A 35 -21.48 10.80 7.65
C SER A 35 -22.28 9.51 7.48
N ASP A 36 -22.96 9.35 6.35
CA ASP A 36 -23.79 8.16 6.07
C ASP A 36 -22.93 6.87 5.99
N LYS A 37 -21.75 6.97 5.37
CA LYS A 37 -20.79 5.84 5.35
C LYS A 37 -20.24 5.51 6.73
N SER A 38 -20.03 6.51 7.57
CA SER A 38 -19.56 6.31 8.94
C SER A 38 -20.61 5.63 9.81
N LEU A 39 -21.89 5.95 9.61
CA LEU A 39 -23.02 5.29 10.27
C LEU A 39 -23.12 3.82 9.83
N GLU A 40 -23.03 3.52 8.54
CA GLU A 40 -23.06 2.15 8.03
C GLU A 40 -21.92 1.28 8.62
N ILE A 41 -20.70 1.84 8.70
CA ILE A 41 -19.56 1.17 9.35
C ILE A 41 -19.80 0.99 10.85
N SER A 42 -20.42 1.97 11.51
CA SER A 42 -20.74 1.92 12.92
C SER A 42 -21.72 0.80 13.28
N GLU A 43 -22.72 0.60 12.45
CA GLU A 43 -23.67 -0.50 12.59
C GLU A 43 -23.02 -1.87 12.39
N GLN A 44 -22.07 -1.95 11.45
CA GLN A 44 -21.37 -3.20 11.14
C GLN A 44 -20.29 -3.57 12.17
N TYR A 45 -19.64 -2.58 12.83
CA TYR A 45 -18.53 -2.78 13.76
C TYR A 45 -18.65 -1.88 15.00
N PRO A 46 -19.68 -2.08 15.86
CA PRO A 46 -19.99 -1.15 16.96
C PRO A 46 -18.85 -1.00 17.98
N ASP A 47 -18.12 -2.07 18.27
CA ASP A 47 -17.06 -2.07 19.30
C ASP A 47 -15.79 -1.31 18.88
N HIS A 48 -15.59 -1.05 17.59
CA HIS A 48 -14.38 -0.43 17.05
C HIS A 48 -14.60 0.97 16.46
N THR A 49 -15.84 1.42 16.38
CA THR A 49 -16.22 2.65 15.68
C THR A 49 -15.64 3.90 16.33
N ILE A 50 -15.69 4.01 17.66
CA ILE A 50 -15.19 5.19 18.38
C ILE A 50 -13.68 5.34 18.20
N GLU A 51 -12.94 4.25 18.24
CA GLU A 51 -11.49 4.22 18.06
C GLU A 51 -11.12 4.56 16.59
N ALA A 52 -11.84 3.99 15.65
CA ALA A 52 -11.67 4.28 14.22
C ALA A 52 -11.99 5.73 13.87
N LEU A 53 -13.03 6.33 14.47
CA LEU A 53 -13.38 7.74 14.27
C LEU A 53 -12.34 8.69 14.87
N LYS A 54 -11.78 8.37 16.06
CA LYS A 54 -10.68 9.15 16.66
C LYS A 54 -9.45 9.13 15.77
N VAL A 55 -9.07 7.97 15.26
CA VAL A 55 -7.94 7.82 14.31
C VAL A 55 -8.22 8.57 13.01
N ALA A 56 -9.44 8.51 12.48
CA ALA A 56 -9.82 9.25 11.28
C ALA A 56 -9.82 10.77 11.50
N GLN A 57 -10.27 11.23 12.65
CA GLN A 57 -10.29 12.66 13.03
C GLN A 57 -8.86 13.20 13.21
N GLU A 58 -7.97 12.41 13.81
CA GLU A 58 -6.56 12.78 13.96
C GLU A 58 -5.84 12.84 12.60
N LYS A 59 -6.11 11.89 11.72
CA LYS A 59 -5.63 11.89 10.32
C LYS A 59 -6.15 13.07 9.52
N ALA A 60 -7.43 13.44 9.65
CA ALA A 60 -8.03 14.59 8.98
C ALA A 60 -7.44 15.93 9.50
N ARG A 61 -7.11 16.01 10.79
CA ARG A 61 -6.54 17.19 11.44
C ARG A 61 -5.11 17.48 10.99
N LEU A 62 -4.35 16.46 10.58
CA LEU A 62 -2.96 16.56 10.15
C LEU A 62 -2.81 16.80 8.64
N GLY A 63 -3.91 16.88 7.88
CA GLY A 63 -3.84 17.01 6.41
C GLY A 63 -3.27 15.78 5.70
N GLU A 64 -3.10 14.68 6.42
CA GLU A 64 -2.39 13.48 5.99
C GLU A 64 -3.28 12.52 5.20
N ARG A 65 -3.85 12.94 4.09
CA ARG A 65 -4.73 12.06 3.28
C ARG A 65 -4.02 10.82 2.71
N TYR A 66 -2.69 10.80 2.64
CA TYR A 66 -1.97 9.76 1.88
C TYR A 66 -0.76 9.11 2.57
N ILE A 67 -0.24 9.64 3.65
CA ILE A 67 1.10 9.25 4.16
C ILE A 67 1.08 8.47 5.49
N SER A 68 0.09 8.64 6.36
CA SER A 68 -0.05 7.86 7.61
C SER A 68 -0.20 6.34 7.39
N PHE A 69 -0.37 5.95 6.14
CA PHE A 69 -0.48 4.55 5.74
C PHE A 69 0.86 3.79 5.85
N PHE A 70 2.00 4.49 5.76
CA PHE A 70 3.33 3.90 5.84
C PHE A 70 3.64 3.31 7.23
N MET A 71 3.24 3.99 8.30
CA MET A 71 3.62 3.64 9.67
C MET A 71 2.83 2.48 10.28
N ASN A 72 1.52 2.39 10.04
CA ASN A 72 0.68 1.38 10.70
C ASN A 72 0.88 -0.05 10.17
N SER A 73 1.44 -0.20 8.97
CA SER A 73 1.71 -1.53 8.40
C SER A 73 2.93 -2.21 9.04
N PHE A 74 3.88 -1.44 9.58
CA PHE A 74 5.12 -1.98 10.16
C PHE A 74 5.03 -2.37 11.63
N ILE A 75 4.04 -1.85 12.37
CA ILE A 75 4.09 -1.89 13.85
C ILE A 75 3.33 -3.07 14.45
N SER A 76 2.31 -3.63 13.81
CA SER A 76 1.36 -4.50 14.51
C SER A 76 0.99 -5.84 13.88
N ARG A 77 1.51 -6.19 12.71
CA ARG A 77 1.29 -7.53 12.11
C ARG A 77 2.53 -7.98 11.33
N PRO A 78 2.82 -9.30 11.26
CA PRO A 78 3.72 -9.78 10.22
C PRO A 78 3.14 -9.32 8.88
N ILE A 79 3.92 -8.56 8.12
CA ILE A 79 3.47 -7.96 6.87
C ILE A 79 3.26 -9.09 5.88
N GLY A 80 2.01 -9.49 5.70
CA GLY A 80 1.62 -10.34 4.59
C GLY A 80 1.65 -9.52 3.31
N LEU A 81 2.29 -10.00 2.26
CA LEU A 81 2.23 -9.45 0.90
C LEU A 81 0.82 -9.61 0.27
N GLU A 82 -0.18 -9.79 1.11
CA GLU A 82 -1.53 -10.21 0.75
C GLU A 82 -2.32 -9.17 -0.03
N SER A 83 -1.92 -7.90 0.01
CA SER A 83 -2.75 -6.81 -0.51
C SER A 83 -2.24 -6.18 -1.80
N ARG A 84 -1.21 -6.73 -2.45
CA ARG A 84 -0.79 -6.21 -3.77
C ARG A 84 -1.85 -6.48 -4.83
N ARG A 85 -2.22 -5.43 -5.55
CA ARG A 85 -3.06 -5.54 -6.75
C ARG A 85 -2.21 -6.12 -7.88
N TYR A 86 -2.26 -7.43 -8.05
CA TYR A 86 -1.50 -8.14 -9.08
C TYR A 86 -2.39 -9.19 -9.74
N ILE A 87 -2.38 -9.20 -11.06
CA ILE A 87 -3.11 -10.22 -11.84
C ILE A 87 -2.47 -11.58 -11.55
N GLY A 88 -3.25 -12.54 -11.08
CA GLY A 88 -2.75 -13.87 -10.70
C GLY A 88 -2.26 -13.98 -9.26
N ASN A 89 -2.62 -13.05 -8.38
CA ASN A 89 -2.35 -13.16 -6.95
C ASN A 89 -2.94 -14.45 -6.36
N LYS A 90 -2.08 -15.31 -5.83
CA LYS A 90 -2.43 -16.64 -5.32
C LYS A 90 -2.73 -16.66 -3.81
N THR A 91 -2.81 -15.51 -3.15
CA THR A 91 -2.95 -15.40 -1.68
C THR A 91 -4.07 -16.27 -1.12
N LYS A 92 -5.22 -16.32 -1.80
CA LYS A 92 -6.36 -17.15 -1.37
C LYS A 92 -6.13 -18.66 -1.53
N LEU A 93 -5.11 -19.07 -2.27
CA LEU A 93 -4.78 -20.45 -2.58
C LEU A 93 -3.55 -20.94 -1.82
N THR A 94 -2.83 -20.07 -1.11
CA THR A 94 -1.54 -20.40 -0.50
C THR A 94 -1.61 -21.55 0.49
N ASP A 95 -2.66 -21.60 1.31
CA ASP A 95 -2.82 -22.68 2.30
C ASP A 95 -3.02 -24.03 1.61
N TRP A 96 -3.90 -24.09 0.62
CA TRP A 96 -4.15 -25.31 -0.17
C TRP A 96 -2.90 -25.73 -0.96
N ILE A 97 -2.16 -24.78 -1.55
CA ILE A 97 -0.90 -25.05 -2.26
C ILE A 97 0.12 -25.67 -1.30
N MET A 98 0.31 -25.05 -0.14
CA MET A 98 1.28 -25.52 0.85
C MET A 98 0.91 -26.89 1.43
N GLU A 99 -0.36 -27.12 1.73
CA GLU A 99 -0.85 -28.41 2.18
C GLU A 99 -0.59 -29.51 1.13
N THR A 100 -0.89 -29.22 -0.12
CA THR A 100 -0.67 -30.13 -1.24
C THR A 100 0.81 -30.47 -1.41
N ILE A 101 1.69 -29.45 -1.45
CA ILE A 101 3.14 -29.66 -1.62
C ILE A 101 3.73 -30.47 -0.47
N ARG A 102 3.38 -30.16 0.78
CA ARG A 102 3.87 -30.88 1.95
C ARG A 102 3.39 -32.33 2.01
N ARG A 103 2.20 -32.62 1.48
CA ARG A 103 1.68 -33.98 1.36
C ARG A 103 2.43 -34.78 0.30
N GLU A 104 2.69 -34.17 -0.86
CA GLU A 104 3.31 -34.85 -2.00
C GLU A 104 4.85 -34.93 -1.88
N CYS A 105 5.46 -33.99 -1.16
CA CYS A 105 6.92 -33.89 -0.97
C CYS A 105 7.27 -33.73 0.52
N PRO A 106 6.98 -34.74 1.38
CA PRO A 106 7.15 -34.60 2.83
C PRO A 106 8.61 -34.44 3.29
N ASP A 107 9.56 -34.99 2.52
CA ASP A 107 10.99 -34.98 2.86
C ASP A 107 11.74 -33.79 2.20
N ALA A 108 11.05 -32.84 1.60
CA ALA A 108 11.70 -31.69 0.99
C ALA A 108 12.19 -30.70 2.06
N HIS A 109 13.47 -30.31 1.98
CA HIS A 109 14.10 -29.32 2.85
C HIS A 109 14.24 -27.94 2.21
N SER A 110 14.08 -27.85 0.89
CA SER A 110 14.16 -26.61 0.14
C SER A 110 12.93 -26.40 -0.73
N PHE A 111 12.57 -25.13 -0.89
CA PHE A 111 11.44 -24.70 -1.73
C PHE A 111 11.90 -23.64 -2.72
N CYS A 112 11.55 -23.80 -3.99
CA CYS A 112 11.85 -22.82 -5.03
C CYS A 112 10.57 -22.40 -5.76
N ASP A 113 10.22 -21.13 -5.66
CA ASP A 113 9.16 -20.51 -6.46
C ASP A 113 9.78 -19.81 -7.68
N ILE A 114 9.71 -20.49 -8.83
CA ILE A 114 10.37 -20.06 -10.07
C ILE A 114 9.66 -18.83 -10.67
N PHE A 115 8.40 -18.64 -10.39
CA PHE A 115 7.57 -17.52 -10.86
C PHE A 115 6.85 -16.87 -9.68
N ALA A 116 7.64 -16.39 -8.71
CA ALA A 116 7.15 -15.99 -7.41
C ALA A 116 6.18 -14.78 -7.42
N GLY A 117 6.23 -13.93 -8.45
CA GLY A 117 5.30 -12.82 -8.61
C GLY A 117 5.27 -11.91 -7.38
N THR A 118 4.15 -11.91 -6.65
CA THR A 118 4.04 -11.15 -5.39
C THR A 118 4.82 -11.78 -4.23
N GLY A 119 5.37 -12.98 -4.37
CA GLY A 119 6.04 -13.73 -3.30
C GLY A 119 5.09 -14.41 -2.31
N ALA A 120 3.78 -14.43 -2.58
CA ALA A 120 2.79 -14.96 -1.64
C ALA A 120 3.00 -16.44 -1.30
N VAL A 121 3.28 -17.28 -2.30
CA VAL A 121 3.49 -18.73 -2.11
C VAL A 121 4.84 -18.98 -1.42
N ALA A 122 5.92 -18.41 -1.94
CA ALA A 122 7.24 -18.54 -1.35
C ALA A 122 7.30 -17.95 0.08
N GLY A 123 6.66 -16.81 0.34
CA GLY A 123 6.54 -16.25 1.68
C GLY A 123 5.82 -17.17 2.66
N LYS A 124 4.76 -17.86 2.20
CA LYS A 124 4.06 -18.88 2.99
C LYS A 124 4.91 -20.13 3.26
N ALA A 125 5.88 -20.41 2.39
CA ALA A 125 6.77 -21.58 2.52
C ALA A 125 7.87 -21.39 3.59
N ILE A 126 8.23 -20.13 3.93
CA ILE A 126 9.33 -19.83 4.86
C ILE A 126 9.29 -20.62 6.18
N PRO A 127 8.13 -20.77 6.87
CA PRO A 127 8.09 -21.50 8.14
C PRO A 127 8.29 -23.00 8.02
N TYR A 128 8.26 -23.56 6.81
CA TYR A 128 8.22 -25.00 6.57
C TYR A 128 9.49 -25.58 5.94
N TYR A 129 10.36 -24.73 5.40
CA TYR A 129 11.55 -25.16 4.68
C TYR A 129 12.81 -24.45 5.20
N ASP A 130 13.94 -25.17 5.21
CA ASP A 130 15.24 -24.63 5.64
C ASP A 130 15.74 -23.57 4.66
N GLN A 131 15.42 -23.73 3.38
CA GLN A 131 15.78 -22.80 2.33
C GLN A 131 14.58 -22.50 1.43
N VAL A 132 14.30 -21.21 1.23
CA VAL A 132 13.27 -20.75 0.29
C VAL A 132 13.90 -19.83 -0.75
N ILE A 133 13.72 -20.17 -2.02
CA ILE A 133 14.26 -19.43 -3.16
C ILE A 133 13.10 -18.76 -3.89
N PHE A 134 13.23 -17.45 -4.05
CA PHE A 134 12.30 -16.62 -4.82
C PHE A 134 12.93 -16.27 -6.16
N ASN A 135 12.24 -16.55 -7.25
CA ASN A 135 12.67 -16.12 -8.58
C ASN A 135 11.54 -15.44 -9.31
N ASP A 136 11.85 -14.31 -9.96
CA ASP A 136 10.92 -13.58 -10.82
C ASP A 136 11.69 -12.76 -11.87
N LEU A 137 11.04 -12.47 -13.00
CA LEU A 137 11.62 -11.67 -14.06
C LEU A 137 11.74 -10.19 -13.68
N LEU A 138 10.80 -9.68 -12.85
CA LEU A 138 10.72 -8.27 -12.52
C LEU A 138 11.69 -7.89 -11.41
N CYS A 139 12.64 -7.00 -11.68
CA CYS A 139 13.57 -6.46 -10.69
C CYS A 139 12.85 -5.84 -9.48
N ALA A 140 11.68 -5.21 -9.68
CA ALA A 140 10.86 -4.67 -8.60
C ALA A 140 10.43 -5.75 -7.60
N ASN A 141 10.09 -6.95 -8.07
CA ASN A 141 9.73 -8.06 -7.20
C ASN A 141 10.94 -8.55 -6.37
N ARG A 142 12.13 -8.59 -6.97
CA ARG A 142 13.37 -8.91 -6.24
C ARG A 142 13.59 -7.93 -5.07
N VAL A 143 13.45 -6.62 -5.29
CA VAL A 143 13.58 -5.62 -4.23
C VAL A 143 12.58 -5.89 -3.10
N ILE A 144 11.35 -6.26 -3.44
CA ILE A 144 10.32 -6.61 -2.46
C ILE A 144 10.73 -7.85 -1.66
N TYR A 145 11.22 -8.90 -2.31
CA TYR A 145 11.67 -10.10 -1.57
C TYR A 145 12.83 -9.79 -0.63
N GLN A 146 13.78 -8.97 -1.07
CA GLN A 146 14.91 -8.53 -0.24
C GLN A 146 14.45 -7.66 0.93
N GLY A 147 13.53 -6.74 0.71
CA GLY A 147 12.99 -5.90 1.77
C GLY A 147 12.18 -6.67 2.81
N PHE A 148 11.34 -7.62 2.38
CA PHE A 148 10.41 -8.32 3.27
C PHE A 148 10.98 -9.60 3.88
N PHE A 149 11.69 -10.43 3.11
CA PHE A 149 12.03 -11.79 3.51
C PHE A 149 13.52 -12.03 3.76
N GLU A 150 14.41 -11.29 3.09
CA GLU A 150 15.83 -11.46 3.28
C GLU A 150 16.24 -11.07 4.71
N LYS A 151 17.13 -11.87 5.33
CA LYS A 151 17.70 -11.55 6.63
C LYS A 151 18.77 -10.47 6.48
N GLY A 152 18.90 -9.60 7.47
CA GLY A 152 19.90 -8.55 7.48
C GLY A 152 19.72 -7.62 8.68
N GLU A 153 20.75 -6.89 9.02
CA GLU A 153 20.72 -5.93 10.09
C GLU A 153 20.01 -4.64 9.63
N TRP A 154 19.14 -4.11 10.46
CA TRP A 154 18.43 -2.86 10.24
C TRP A 154 18.05 -2.19 11.55
N ASN A 155 18.00 -0.87 11.54
CA ASN A 155 17.63 -0.06 12.68
C ASN A 155 16.22 0.50 12.48
N ARG A 156 15.29 0.08 13.34
CA ARG A 156 13.90 0.50 13.28
C ARG A 156 13.74 2.00 13.48
N ASP A 157 14.37 2.55 14.50
CA ASP A 157 14.19 3.96 14.86
C ASP A 157 14.72 4.88 13.77
N LYS A 158 15.85 4.53 13.16
CA LYS A 158 16.40 5.20 11.99
C LYS A 158 15.41 5.19 10.81
N LEU A 159 14.85 4.03 10.48
CA LEU A 159 13.87 3.94 9.38
C LEU A 159 12.59 4.71 9.70
N CYS A 160 12.10 4.67 10.93
CA CYS A 160 10.96 5.47 11.35
C CYS A 160 11.23 6.97 11.21
N THR A 161 12.41 7.46 11.61
CA THR A 161 12.80 8.85 11.44
C THR A 161 12.80 9.27 9.96
N ILE A 162 13.36 8.44 9.08
CA ILE A 162 13.37 8.70 7.63
C ILE A 162 11.95 8.72 7.05
N LEU A 163 11.10 7.79 7.48
CA LEU A 163 9.70 7.76 7.04
C LEU A 163 8.91 8.97 7.54
N ASP A 164 9.19 9.43 8.75
CA ASP A 164 8.58 10.64 9.29
C ASP A 164 8.99 11.90 8.51
N GLU A 165 10.25 12.00 8.08
CA GLU A 165 10.69 13.07 7.18
C GLU A 165 9.90 13.05 5.87
N TYR A 166 9.71 11.88 5.25
CA TYR A 166 8.91 11.76 4.04
C TYR A 166 7.44 12.12 4.25
N ASN A 167 6.89 11.72 5.41
CA ASN A 167 5.52 12.01 5.79
C ASN A 167 5.23 13.51 5.98
N HIS A 168 6.24 14.28 6.40
CA HIS A 168 6.11 15.73 6.61
C HIS A 168 6.58 16.56 5.42
N THR A 169 6.98 15.93 4.32
CA THR A 169 7.40 16.63 3.11
C THR A 169 6.19 17.28 2.41
N ASP A 170 6.22 18.60 2.27
CA ASP A 170 5.20 19.32 1.47
C ASP A 170 5.46 19.11 -0.02
N TYR A 171 4.68 18.27 -0.66
CA TYR A 171 4.78 17.97 -2.08
C TYR A 171 4.49 19.18 -2.99
N ASN A 172 3.82 20.23 -2.49
CA ASN A 172 3.58 21.45 -3.26
C ASN A 172 4.87 22.28 -3.42
N SER A 173 5.81 22.15 -2.49
CA SER A 173 7.12 22.82 -2.57
C SER A 173 8.13 22.07 -3.43
N LEU A 174 7.84 20.82 -3.84
CA LEU A 174 8.75 20.01 -4.63
C LEU A 174 8.75 20.44 -6.11
N GLU A 175 9.93 20.44 -6.71
CA GLU A 175 10.09 20.58 -8.15
C GLU A 175 9.59 19.35 -8.91
N ASP A 176 9.36 19.55 -10.21
CA ASP A 176 9.04 18.44 -11.10
C ASP A 176 10.24 17.51 -11.26
N ASN A 177 9.95 16.24 -11.33
CA ASN A 177 10.94 15.19 -11.47
C ASN A 177 10.50 14.17 -12.53
N TYR A 178 11.38 13.22 -12.83
CA TYR A 178 11.09 12.18 -13.83
C TYR A 178 9.72 11.51 -13.58
N PHE A 179 9.37 11.26 -12.33
CA PHE A 179 8.15 10.54 -11.99
C PHE A 179 6.91 11.40 -12.23
N SER A 180 6.93 12.67 -11.81
CA SER A 180 5.81 13.59 -12.00
C SER A 180 5.56 13.89 -13.48
N ILE A 181 6.62 14.07 -14.26
CA ILE A 181 6.51 14.37 -15.69
C ILE A 181 5.92 13.19 -16.48
N ASN A 182 6.30 11.95 -16.15
CA ASN A 182 5.89 10.79 -16.94
C ASN A 182 4.60 10.14 -16.47
N PHE A 183 4.29 10.20 -15.16
CA PHE A 183 3.21 9.45 -14.53
C PHE A 183 2.19 10.32 -13.81
N GLY A 184 2.51 11.60 -13.54
CA GLY A 184 1.62 12.55 -12.87
C GLY A 184 0.38 12.89 -13.69
N GLY A 185 -0.77 12.98 -13.02
CA GLY A 185 -2.06 13.25 -13.66
C GLY A 185 -2.63 12.10 -14.50
N LYS A 186 -1.88 10.98 -14.66
CA LYS A 186 -2.31 9.79 -15.39
C LYS A 186 -2.52 8.62 -14.44
N TYR A 187 -1.42 8.14 -13.86
CA TYR A 187 -1.42 6.98 -12.96
C TYR A 187 -1.48 7.38 -11.49
N PHE A 188 -1.02 8.58 -11.16
CA PHE A 188 -0.99 9.14 -9.82
C PHE A 188 -1.48 10.58 -9.84
N ASP A 189 -1.98 11.08 -8.70
CA ASP A 189 -2.13 12.51 -8.49
C ASP A 189 -0.80 13.22 -8.73
N TYR A 190 -0.85 14.46 -9.29
CA TYR A 190 0.36 15.14 -9.71
C TYR A 190 1.30 15.47 -8.54
N GLY A 191 0.76 15.95 -7.43
CA GLY A 191 1.54 16.21 -6.23
C GLY A 191 2.13 14.93 -5.62
N VAL A 192 1.33 13.87 -5.55
CA VAL A 192 1.77 12.55 -5.08
C VAL A 192 2.89 12.01 -5.97
N SER A 193 2.84 12.21 -7.28
CA SER A 193 3.89 11.77 -8.20
C SER A 193 5.22 12.50 -8.00
N LYS A 194 5.18 13.81 -7.64
CA LYS A 194 6.39 14.54 -7.22
C LYS A 194 6.99 13.93 -5.96
N LEU A 195 6.16 13.62 -4.97
CA LEU A 195 6.61 13.00 -3.73
C LEU A 195 7.22 11.60 -3.96
N ILE A 196 6.62 10.77 -4.81
CA ILE A 196 7.17 9.46 -5.16
C ILE A 196 8.59 9.61 -5.76
N GLY A 197 8.76 10.51 -6.71
CA GLY A 197 10.07 10.77 -7.33
C GLY A 197 11.09 11.32 -6.33
N TYR A 198 10.68 12.24 -5.47
CA TYR A 198 11.50 12.78 -4.39
C TYR A 198 11.96 11.68 -3.41
N VAL A 199 11.03 10.88 -2.89
CA VAL A 199 11.33 9.78 -1.96
C VAL A 199 12.26 8.76 -2.62
N ARG A 200 12.01 8.39 -3.88
CA ARG A 200 12.88 7.46 -4.62
C ARG A 200 14.32 8.00 -4.72
N GLN A 201 14.47 9.27 -5.05
CA GLN A 201 15.80 9.89 -5.15
C GLN A 201 16.47 10.00 -3.78
N ASN A 202 15.73 10.43 -2.76
CA ASN A 202 16.26 10.57 -1.41
C ASN A 202 16.74 9.23 -0.81
N ILE A 203 16.03 8.12 -1.08
CA ILE A 203 16.49 6.78 -0.70
C ILE A 203 17.84 6.45 -1.37
N GLU A 204 18.02 6.83 -2.65
CA GLU A 204 19.28 6.64 -3.35
C GLU A 204 20.42 7.49 -2.78
N ASP A 205 20.14 8.76 -2.52
CA ASP A 205 21.12 9.71 -1.97
C ASP A 205 21.63 9.26 -0.59
N ARG A 206 20.76 8.59 0.19
CA ARG A 206 21.10 7.99 1.50
C ARG A 206 21.77 6.61 1.39
N ARG A 207 22.07 6.12 0.20
CA ARG A 207 22.59 4.75 0.01
C ARG A 207 23.84 4.45 0.85
N GLY A 208 24.71 5.42 1.04
CA GLY A 208 25.93 5.31 1.87
C GLY A 208 25.68 5.26 3.38
N GLU A 209 24.51 5.70 3.85
CA GLU A 209 24.12 5.69 5.26
C GLU A 209 23.29 4.44 5.64
N LEU A 210 22.76 3.73 4.65
CA LEU A 210 21.85 2.60 4.83
C LEU A 210 22.59 1.27 4.66
N THR A 211 22.24 0.29 5.49
CA THR A 211 22.57 -1.11 5.17
C THR A 211 21.80 -1.57 3.93
N ASP A 212 22.23 -2.65 3.28
CA ASP A 212 21.48 -3.21 2.16
C ASP A 212 20.04 -3.57 2.54
N LYS A 213 19.86 -4.07 3.76
CA LYS A 213 18.53 -4.40 4.28
C LYS A 213 17.67 -3.16 4.48
N GLU A 214 18.19 -2.10 5.08
CA GLU A 214 17.49 -0.84 5.28
C GLU A 214 17.08 -0.19 3.95
N TYR A 215 18.00 -0.15 2.99
CA TYR A 215 17.73 0.35 1.65
C TYR A 215 16.59 -0.44 0.98
N ASN A 216 16.64 -1.77 1.03
CA ASN A 216 15.61 -2.61 0.43
C ASN A 216 14.27 -2.51 1.17
N ILE A 217 14.26 -2.31 2.49
CA ILE A 217 13.03 -2.03 3.25
C ILE A 217 12.38 -0.74 2.76
N LEU A 218 13.12 0.36 2.68
CA LEU A 218 12.56 1.65 2.23
C LEU A 218 12.06 1.57 0.79
N LEU A 219 12.86 1.01 -0.11
CA LEU A 219 12.51 0.91 -1.52
C LEU A 219 11.33 -0.04 -1.76
N SER A 220 11.28 -1.19 -1.09
CA SER A 220 10.14 -2.11 -1.17
C SER A 220 8.88 -1.51 -0.59
N THR A 221 8.99 -0.73 0.48
CA THR A 221 7.88 0.01 1.07
C THR A 221 7.32 1.04 0.09
N LEU A 222 8.19 1.79 -0.59
CA LEU A 222 7.77 2.72 -1.64
C LEU A 222 7.01 2.00 -2.76
N ILE A 223 7.59 0.94 -3.34
CA ILE A 223 6.98 0.16 -4.43
C ILE A 223 5.62 -0.41 -3.99
N TYR A 224 5.55 -0.97 -2.79
CA TYR A 224 4.32 -1.55 -2.25
C TYR A 224 3.20 -0.52 -2.10
N ASN A 225 3.53 0.69 -1.65
CA ASN A 225 2.55 1.75 -1.48
C ASN A 225 2.13 2.38 -2.81
N MET A 226 3.01 2.45 -3.81
CA MET A 226 2.65 2.92 -5.15
C MET A 226 1.48 2.13 -5.74
N ASP A 227 1.46 0.81 -5.58
CA ASP A 227 0.35 -0.04 -6.04
C ASP A 227 -1.00 0.34 -5.40
N ARG A 228 -0.99 0.94 -4.22
CA ARG A 228 -2.20 1.29 -3.46
C ARG A 228 -2.73 2.68 -3.77
N ILE A 229 -1.83 3.62 -4.07
CA ILE A 229 -2.16 5.02 -4.35
C ILE A 229 -2.34 5.30 -5.84
N ALA A 230 -2.06 4.31 -6.70
CA ALA A 230 -2.29 4.44 -8.13
C ALA A 230 -3.78 4.63 -8.46
N ASN A 231 -4.08 5.58 -9.34
CA ASN A 231 -5.44 5.89 -9.80
C ASN A 231 -6.00 4.83 -10.79
N THR A 232 -5.21 3.81 -11.11
CA THR A 232 -5.59 2.77 -12.07
C THR A 232 -6.29 1.61 -11.37
N VAL A 233 -7.30 1.04 -12.05
CA VAL A 233 -8.10 -0.10 -11.53
C VAL A 233 -7.37 -1.43 -11.72
N GLY A 234 -6.05 -1.48 -11.46
CA GLY A 234 -5.29 -2.74 -11.49
C GLY A 234 -5.02 -3.33 -12.88
N HIS A 235 -5.09 -2.51 -13.92
CA HIS A 235 -4.65 -2.86 -15.27
C HIS A 235 -3.29 -2.18 -15.52
N PHE A 236 -2.24 -2.94 -15.35
CA PHE A 236 -0.91 -2.62 -15.83
C PHE A 236 -0.58 -3.52 -17.01
#